data_4efc86ce507a88a0973c4f0dbaad55d8
#
_entry.id   4efc86ce507a88a0973c4f0dbaad55d8
#
_cell.length_a   1.000
_cell.length_b   1.000
_cell.length_c   1.000
_cell.angle_alpha   90.00
_cell.angle_beta   90.00
_cell.angle_gamma   90.00
#
_symmetry.space_group_name_H-M   'P 1'
#
loop_
_entity.id
_entity.type
_entity.pdbx_description
1 polymer ?
#
loop_
_entity_poly.entity_id
_entity_poly.type
_entity_poly.pdbx_seq_one_letter_code
_entity_poly.pdbx_strand_id
1 'polypeptide(L)'
;MVAAVEFYGVSRHYGQVRAVDDVTISVAEGEFFSMLGPSASGKTTCLRLIAGFEQPSFGSIKIFGQEAAATPPYEREVNTVFQDYALFPHMNVLENVAYGLQVKGVAKNEYISRAEDALNLVALAEYGLRKPSELSGGQRQRVALARALVNKPRVLLLDEPLGALDLKLREQMQHELKTLHKQLGITFIYVTHDQTEALSMSDRVAVFNKGKIEQCETPRKLYTQPKTSFVADFVGTSNVINSELAQQITGNNQPFSIRPEHIVFDNGEKDSNTFSVNCTIVDVQFQGANSKISLNLGQQTIALVLSNTEYNEAELPKVGNRLNVLWHKSNMVML
;
A
#
# COMPACT_ATOMS: atom_id res chain seq x y z
N MET A 1 -9.08 -5.86 21.37
CA MET A 1 -8.71 -4.50 20.91
C MET A 1 -9.98 -3.84 20.41
N VAL A 2 -10.18 -2.55 20.68
CA VAL A 2 -11.33 -1.81 20.15
C VAL A 2 -11.11 -1.57 18.68
N ALA A 3 -12.14 -1.77 17.85
CA ALA A 3 -12.06 -1.45 16.42
C ALA A 3 -12.32 0.04 16.20
N ALA A 4 -11.43 0.68 15.44
CA ALA A 4 -11.61 2.09 15.03
C ALA A 4 -12.59 2.21 13.86
N VAL A 5 -12.51 1.30 12.88
CA VAL A 5 -13.41 1.26 11.73
C VAL A 5 -13.76 -0.19 11.41
N GLU A 6 -15.05 -0.45 11.19
CA GLU A 6 -15.55 -1.78 10.83
C GLU A 6 -16.49 -1.68 9.63
N PHE A 7 -16.32 -2.55 8.66
CA PHE A 7 -17.24 -2.78 7.54
C PHE A 7 -17.86 -4.16 7.70
N TYR A 8 -19.17 -4.23 7.55
CA TYR A 8 -19.96 -5.46 7.61
C TYR A 8 -20.72 -5.65 6.31
N GLY A 9 -20.19 -6.47 5.38
CA GLY A 9 -20.80 -6.76 4.09
C GLY A 9 -21.08 -5.51 3.25
N VAL A 10 -20.15 -4.52 3.28
CA VAL A 10 -20.37 -3.22 2.64
C VAL A 10 -20.24 -3.32 1.15
N SER A 11 -21.26 -2.81 0.44
CA SER A 11 -21.26 -2.66 -1.01
C SER A 11 -21.60 -1.23 -1.42
N ARG A 12 -20.97 -0.75 -2.50
CA ARG A 12 -21.29 0.53 -3.14
C ARG A 12 -21.41 0.33 -4.64
N HIS A 13 -22.60 0.58 -5.16
CA HIS A 13 -22.92 0.42 -6.57
C HIS A 13 -23.20 1.78 -7.21
N TYR A 14 -22.69 1.98 -8.44
CA TYR A 14 -22.99 3.10 -9.31
C TYR A 14 -23.61 2.55 -10.60
N GLY A 15 -24.94 2.47 -10.62
CA GLY A 15 -25.65 1.77 -11.68
C GLY A 15 -25.24 0.30 -11.73
N GLN A 16 -24.64 -0.14 -12.83
CA GLN A 16 -24.17 -1.51 -13.02
C GLN A 16 -22.76 -1.76 -12.45
N VAL A 17 -22.04 -0.70 -12.08
CA VAL A 17 -20.67 -0.82 -11.57
C VAL A 17 -20.68 -1.07 -10.06
N ARG A 18 -20.14 -2.21 -9.64
CA ARG A 18 -19.91 -2.55 -8.24
C ARG A 18 -18.53 -2.06 -7.82
N ALA A 19 -18.44 -0.79 -7.39
CA ALA A 19 -17.18 -0.19 -7.00
C ALA A 19 -16.61 -0.81 -5.70
N VAL A 20 -17.50 -1.22 -4.79
CA VAL A 20 -17.22 -2.02 -3.59
C VAL A 20 -18.28 -3.13 -3.55
N ASP A 21 -17.88 -4.37 -3.35
CA ASP A 21 -18.76 -5.55 -3.43
C ASP A 21 -18.48 -6.49 -2.24
N ASP A 22 -19.38 -6.48 -1.27
CA ASP A 22 -19.39 -7.34 -0.07
C ASP A 22 -18.08 -7.29 0.74
N VAL A 23 -17.61 -6.07 1.04
CA VAL A 23 -16.38 -5.87 1.81
C VAL A 23 -16.66 -5.95 3.31
N THR A 24 -15.93 -6.83 3.99
CA THR A 24 -15.91 -6.96 5.45
C THR A 24 -14.47 -6.81 5.95
N ILE A 25 -14.22 -5.77 6.77
CA ILE A 25 -12.93 -5.48 7.40
C ILE A 25 -13.13 -4.92 8.80
N SER A 26 -12.12 -5.10 9.63
CA SER A 26 -12.01 -4.44 10.93
C SER A 26 -10.59 -3.87 11.05
N VAL A 27 -10.50 -2.57 11.33
CA VAL A 27 -9.26 -1.83 11.56
C VAL A 27 -9.17 -1.52 13.04
N ALA A 28 -8.08 -1.92 13.69
CA ALA A 28 -7.89 -1.70 15.12
C ALA A 28 -7.57 -0.23 15.44
N GLU A 29 -7.89 0.21 16.66
CA GLU A 29 -7.47 1.53 17.15
C GLU A 29 -5.94 1.62 17.23
N GLY A 30 -5.37 2.71 16.70
CA GLY A 30 -3.92 2.93 16.63
C GLY A 30 -3.19 2.14 15.54
N GLU A 31 -3.92 1.41 14.67
CA GLU A 31 -3.33 0.64 13.58
C GLU A 31 -2.96 1.53 12.39
N PHE A 32 -1.81 1.26 11.76
CA PHE A 32 -1.52 1.75 10.41
C PHE A 32 -2.03 0.72 9.40
N PHE A 33 -3.19 0.96 8.84
CA PHE A 33 -3.88 0.05 7.92
C PHE A 33 -3.82 0.55 6.49
N SER A 34 -3.32 -0.26 5.55
CA SER A 34 -3.28 0.11 4.13
C SER A 34 -4.31 -0.65 3.29
N MET A 35 -4.91 0.06 2.35
CA MET A 35 -5.69 -0.47 1.24
C MET A 35 -4.83 -0.41 -0.02
N LEU A 36 -4.36 -1.55 -0.51
CA LEU A 36 -3.47 -1.70 -1.65
C LEU A 36 -4.22 -2.35 -2.82
N GLY A 37 -3.97 -1.93 -4.05
CA GLY A 37 -4.58 -2.55 -5.23
C GLY A 37 -4.44 -1.70 -6.48
N PRO A 38 -4.77 -2.22 -7.67
CA PRO A 38 -4.74 -1.46 -8.91
C PRO A 38 -5.73 -0.29 -8.91
N SER A 39 -5.59 0.61 -9.87
CA SER A 39 -6.55 1.70 -10.07
C SER A 39 -7.95 1.14 -10.27
N ALA A 40 -8.97 1.87 -9.81
CA ALA A 40 -10.38 1.47 -9.87
C ALA A 40 -10.74 0.15 -9.14
N SER A 41 -9.92 -0.33 -8.19
CA SER A 41 -10.24 -1.54 -7.41
C SER A 41 -11.17 -1.31 -6.21
N GLY A 42 -11.60 -0.06 -5.94
CA GLY A 42 -12.56 0.27 -4.89
C GLY A 42 -11.97 0.97 -3.64
N LYS A 43 -10.66 1.13 -3.51
CA LYS A 43 -9.96 1.69 -2.35
C LYS A 43 -10.43 3.10 -1.96
N THR A 44 -10.35 4.06 -2.89
CA THR A 44 -10.82 5.44 -2.68
C THR A 44 -12.31 5.49 -2.36
N THR A 45 -13.12 4.59 -2.96
CA THR A 45 -14.54 4.47 -2.62
C THR A 45 -14.73 4.03 -1.17
N CYS A 46 -13.97 3.03 -0.69
CA CYS A 46 -13.99 2.63 0.72
C CYS A 46 -13.58 3.79 1.64
N LEU A 47 -12.54 4.54 1.29
CA LEU A 47 -12.12 5.71 2.06
C LEU A 47 -13.22 6.78 2.12
N ARG A 48 -13.88 7.07 0.98
CA ARG A 48 -15.01 8.03 0.92
C ARG A 48 -16.22 7.57 1.73
N LEU A 49 -16.48 6.27 1.80
CA LEU A 49 -17.52 5.68 2.65
C LEU A 49 -17.21 5.91 4.14
N ILE A 50 -15.95 5.73 4.58
CA ILE A 50 -15.52 6.01 5.96
C ILE A 50 -15.65 7.51 6.25
N ALA A 51 -15.20 8.37 5.34
CA ALA A 51 -15.26 9.82 5.47
C ALA A 51 -16.71 10.37 5.47
N GLY A 52 -17.67 9.59 4.94
CA GLY A 52 -19.07 10.02 4.82
C GLY A 52 -19.39 10.81 3.56
N PHE A 53 -18.45 10.91 2.61
CA PHE A 53 -18.71 11.52 1.30
C PHE A 53 -19.54 10.63 0.37
N GLU A 54 -19.64 9.34 0.71
CA GLU A 54 -20.46 8.35 0.04
C GLU A 54 -21.26 7.55 1.06
N GLN A 55 -22.42 7.01 0.62
CA GLN A 55 -23.24 6.13 1.43
C GLN A 55 -23.16 4.70 0.89
N PRO A 56 -23.12 3.67 1.74
CA PRO A 56 -23.18 2.29 1.29
C PRO A 56 -24.51 1.99 0.60
N SER A 57 -24.49 1.17 -0.46
CA SER A 57 -25.69 0.63 -1.06
C SER A 57 -26.27 -0.51 -0.22
N PHE A 58 -25.38 -1.29 0.42
CA PHE A 58 -25.70 -2.39 1.32
C PHE A 58 -24.62 -2.50 2.40
N GLY A 59 -24.96 -3.19 3.49
CA GLY A 59 -24.07 -3.38 4.64
C GLY A 59 -24.07 -2.20 5.60
N SER A 60 -23.20 -2.25 6.59
CA SER A 60 -23.06 -1.19 7.58
C SER A 60 -21.59 -0.85 7.86
N ILE A 61 -21.36 0.39 8.30
CA ILE A 61 -20.04 0.92 8.65
C ILE A 61 -20.12 1.46 10.08
N LYS A 62 -19.22 0.99 10.94
CA LYS A 62 -19.09 1.52 12.28
C LYS A 62 -17.74 2.22 12.47
N ILE A 63 -17.78 3.33 13.19
CA ILE A 63 -16.60 4.08 13.64
C ILE A 63 -16.65 4.07 15.17
N PHE A 64 -15.63 3.47 15.81
CA PHE A 64 -15.60 3.23 17.26
C PHE A 64 -16.90 2.63 17.81
N GLY A 65 -17.44 1.62 17.10
CA GLY A 65 -18.65 0.91 17.45
C GLY A 65 -19.97 1.65 17.17
N GLN A 66 -19.92 2.92 16.75
CA GLN A 66 -21.10 3.72 16.40
C GLN A 66 -21.40 3.63 14.91
N GLU A 67 -22.69 3.45 14.55
CA GLU A 67 -23.13 3.40 13.16
C GLU A 67 -22.83 4.73 12.44
N ALA A 68 -22.05 4.69 11.37
CA ALA A 68 -21.57 5.88 10.67
C ALA A 68 -22.51 6.38 9.57
N ALA A 69 -23.46 5.56 9.10
CA ALA A 69 -24.30 5.90 7.94
C ALA A 69 -25.14 7.17 8.16
N ALA A 70 -25.66 7.39 9.39
CA ALA A 70 -26.46 8.56 9.73
C ALA A 70 -25.63 9.80 10.13
N THR A 71 -24.31 9.65 10.34
CA THR A 71 -23.43 10.72 10.81
C THR A 71 -22.87 11.50 9.63
N PRO A 72 -23.10 12.82 9.52
CA PRO A 72 -22.55 13.63 8.45
C PRO A 72 -21.02 13.72 8.53
N PRO A 73 -20.30 13.98 7.42
CA PRO A 73 -18.84 13.97 7.37
C PRO A 73 -18.16 14.84 8.43
N TYR A 74 -18.69 16.03 8.71
CA TYR A 74 -18.09 16.99 9.66
C TYR A 74 -18.26 16.62 11.14
N GLU A 75 -19.13 15.65 11.46
CA GLU A 75 -19.35 15.13 12.82
C GLU A 75 -18.58 13.82 13.07
N ARG A 76 -18.04 13.19 12.02
CA ARG A 76 -17.26 11.96 12.17
C ARG A 76 -15.91 12.24 12.83
N GLU A 77 -15.44 11.33 13.67
CA GLU A 77 -14.11 11.43 14.32
C GLU A 77 -12.96 11.08 13.35
N VAL A 78 -13.11 11.42 12.07
CA VAL A 78 -12.15 11.16 11.01
C VAL A 78 -11.79 12.46 10.28
N ASN A 79 -10.56 12.56 9.78
CA ASN A 79 -10.17 13.61 8.84
C ASN A 79 -9.47 12.99 7.63
N THR A 80 -9.57 13.68 6.47
CA THR A 80 -9.05 13.18 5.20
C THR A 80 -7.96 14.10 4.64
N VAL A 81 -6.85 13.50 4.20
CA VAL A 81 -5.86 14.12 3.32
C VAL A 81 -6.12 13.58 1.92
N PHE A 82 -6.46 14.47 0.99
CA PHE A 82 -6.75 14.13 -0.40
C PHE A 82 -5.49 14.03 -1.25
N GLN A 83 -5.57 13.34 -2.36
CA GLN A 83 -4.47 13.11 -3.31
C GLN A 83 -3.86 14.41 -3.87
N ASP A 84 -4.67 15.43 -4.12
CA ASP A 84 -4.28 16.76 -4.60
C ASP A 84 -4.00 17.76 -3.46
N TYR A 85 -4.01 17.25 -2.20
CA TYR A 85 -3.88 18.02 -0.96
C TYR A 85 -5.03 19.00 -0.69
N ALA A 86 -5.79 19.43 -1.68
CA ALA A 86 -6.96 20.33 -1.62
C ALA A 86 -6.72 21.57 -0.73
N LEU A 87 -5.52 22.18 -0.83
CA LEU A 87 -5.22 23.41 -0.11
C LEU A 87 -5.97 24.60 -0.72
N PHE A 88 -6.46 25.49 0.13
CA PHE A 88 -7.13 26.73 -0.29
C PHE A 88 -6.09 27.71 -0.87
N PRO A 89 -6.07 27.98 -2.18
CA PRO A 89 -5.00 28.73 -2.81
C PRO A 89 -4.99 30.24 -2.45
N HIS A 90 -6.11 30.78 -2.00
CA HIS A 90 -6.29 32.16 -1.58
C HIS A 90 -5.86 32.42 -0.13
N MET A 91 -5.72 31.36 0.69
CA MET A 91 -5.29 31.40 2.08
C MET A 91 -3.79 31.11 2.21
N ASN A 92 -3.14 31.69 3.22
CA ASN A 92 -1.79 31.30 3.59
C ASN A 92 -1.77 29.95 4.31
N VAL A 93 -0.57 29.44 4.67
CA VAL A 93 -0.37 28.14 5.32
C VAL A 93 -1.06 28.08 6.68
N LEU A 94 -0.89 29.11 7.52
CA LEU A 94 -1.49 29.18 8.84
C LEU A 94 -3.02 29.20 8.76
N GLU A 95 -3.57 29.99 7.85
CA GLU A 95 -5.02 30.07 7.60
C GLU A 95 -5.58 28.73 7.10
N ASN A 96 -4.88 28.04 6.19
CA ASN A 96 -5.25 26.70 5.73
C ASN A 96 -5.36 25.72 6.89
N VAL A 97 -4.37 25.71 7.79
CA VAL A 97 -4.36 24.80 8.95
C VAL A 97 -5.43 25.18 9.96
N ALA A 98 -5.60 26.47 10.24
CA ALA A 98 -6.56 26.97 11.22
C ALA A 98 -8.04 26.84 10.78
N TYR A 99 -8.30 26.70 9.47
CA TYR A 99 -9.65 26.79 8.89
C TYR A 99 -10.68 25.90 9.58
N GLY A 100 -10.36 24.64 9.83
CA GLY A 100 -11.28 23.71 10.46
C GLY A 100 -11.68 24.11 11.90
N LEU A 101 -10.76 24.75 12.64
CA LEU A 101 -11.02 25.26 13.98
C LEU A 101 -11.87 26.55 13.95
N GLN A 102 -11.65 27.38 12.94
CA GLN A 102 -12.47 28.60 12.72
C GLN A 102 -13.92 28.23 12.43
N VAL A 103 -14.15 27.24 11.54
CA VAL A 103 -15.51 26.76 11.22
C VAL A 103 -16.19 26.17 12.45
N LYS A 104 -15.45 25.56 13.37
CA LYS A 104 -15.97 25.03 14.66
C LYS A 104 -16.20 26.13 15.71
N GLY A 105 -15.92 27.40 15.39
CA GLY A 105 -16.14 28.53 16.31
C GLY A 105 -15.10 28.63 17.45
N VAL A 106 -13.92 28.01 17.30
CA VAL A 106 -12.84 28.12 18.29
C VAL A 106 -12.34 29.57 18.34
N ALA A 107 -12.04 30.08 19.55
CA ALA A 107 -11.57 31.44 19.75
C ALA A 107 -10.25 31.72 18.99
N LYS A 108 -10.08 32.95 18.47
CA LYS A 108 -8.97 33.33 17.59
C LYS A 108 -7.59 32.99 18.15
N ASN A 109 -7.34 33.35 19.40
CA ASN A 109 -6.04 33.08 20.03
C ASN A 109 -5.75 31.58 20.15
N GLU A 110 -6.77 30.78 20.44
CA GLU A 110 -6.67 29.33 20.57
C GLU A 110 -6.43 28.66 19.21
N TYR A 111 -7.21 29.01 18.17
CA TYR A 111 -7.03 28.37 16.87
C TYR A 111 -5.68 28.73 16.22
N ILE A 112 -5.15 29.94 16.44
CA ILE A 112 -3.82 30.32 15.98
C ILE A 112 -2.75 29.46 16.66
N SER A 113 -2.75 29.41 17.99
CA SER A 113 -1.78 28.60 18.75
C SER A 113 -1.83 27.13 18.34
N ARG A 114 -3.00 26.54 18.21
CA ARG A 114 -3.15 25.13 17.78
C ARG A 114 -2.69 24.91 16.33
N ALA A 115 -2.86 25.88 15.43
CA ALA A 115 -2.37 25.79 14.08
C ALA A 115 -0.84 25.89 14.00
N GLU A 116 -0.25 26.77 14.83
CA GLU A 116 1.22 26.85 14.99
C GLU A 116 1.81 25.56 15.54
N ASP A 117 1.18 24.96 16.57
CA ASP A 117 1.59 23.67 17.11
C ASP A 117 1.52 22.56 16.04
N ALA A 118 0.45 22.55 15.23
CA ALA A 118 0.31 21.60 14.13
C ALA A 118 1.36 21.79 13.03
N LEU A 119 1.75 23.04 12.74
CA LEU A 119 2.83 23.34 11.80
C LEU A 119 4.20 22.94 12.37
N ASN A 120 4.44 23.12 13.66
CA ASN A 120 5.64 22.65 14.35
C ASN A 120 5.76 21.13 14.24
N LEU A 121 4.66 20.38 14.42
CA LEU A 121 4.62 18.92 14.34
C LEU A 121 5.09 18.38 12.98
N VAL A 122 4.85 19.14 11.90
CA VAL A 122 5.25 18.78 10.53
C VAL A 122 6.50 19.56 10.04
N ALA A 123 7.25 20.18 10.94
CA ALA A 123 8.46 20.95 10.66
C ALA A 123 8.26 22.11 9.63
N LEU A 124 7.13 22.83 9.74
CA LEU A 124 6.79 23.97 8.88
C LEU A 124 6.47 25.25 9.68
N ALA A 125 7.03 25.43 10.88
CA ALA A 125 6.78 26.57 11.75
C ALA A 125 6.98 27.94 11.06
N GLU A 126 8.07 28.07 10.28
CA GLU A 126 8.45 29.33 9.63
C GLU A 126 7.67 29.62 8.34
N TYR A 127 6.80 28.70 7.89
CA TYR A 127 6.10 28.80 6.61
C TYR A 127 4.69 29.39 6.74
N GLY A 128 4.23 29.74 7.93
CA GLY A 128 2.85 30.13 8.23
C GLY A 128 2.27 31.23 7.32
N LEU A 129 3.07 32.21 6.91
CA LEU A 129 2.65 33.35 6.08
C LEU A 129 2.71 33.06 4.57
N ARG A 130 3.35 31.98 4.12
CA ARG A 130 3.46 31.61 2.70
C ARG A 130 2.12 31.14 2.14
N LYS A 131 1.95 31.31 0.82
CA LYS A 131 0.82 30.72 0.09
C LYS A 131 1.17 29.32 -0.43
N PRO A 132 0.18 28.45 -0.70
CA PRO A 132 0.41 27.12 -1.27
C PRO A 132 1.23 27.11 -2.57
N SER A 133 1.12 28.16 -3.40
CA SER A 133 1.88 28.33 -4.63
C SER A 133 3.39 28.53 -4.43
N GLU A 134 3.79 28.91 -3.22
CA GLU A 134 5.20 29.18 -2.85
C GLU A 134 5.87 27.96 -2.20
N LEU A 135 5.16 26.82 -2.16
CA LEU A 135 5.60 25.60 -1.50
C LEU A 135 5.97 24.48 -2.49
N SER A 136 6.96 23.69 -2.13
CA SER A 136 7.25 22.42 -2.81
C SER A 136 6.12 21.39 -2.62
N GLY A 137 6.10 20.31 -3.42
CA GLY A 137 5.12 19.23 -3.29
C GLY A 137 5.07 18.63 -1.89
N GLY A 138 6.22 18.28 -1.32
CA GLY A 138 6.32 17.74 0.04
C GLY A 138 5.90 18.75 1.12
N GLN A 139 6.17 20.05 0.93
CA GLN A 139 5.70 21.09 1.85
C GLN A 139 4.17 21.22 1.81
N ARG A 140 3.55 21.19 0.61
CA ARG A 140 2.08 21.20 0.47
C ARG A 140 1.44 20.00 1.16
N GLN A 141 2.04 18.81 1.02
CA GLN A 141 1.59 17.61 1.70
C GLN A 141 1.63 17.76 3.23
N ARG A 142 2.74 18.26 3.78
CA ARG A 142 2.86 18.49 5.24
C ARG A 142 1.85 19.52 5.74
N VAL A 143 1.54 20.57 4.97
CA VAL A 143 0.46 21.52 5.30
C VAL A 143 -0.90 20.80 5.34
N ALA A 144 -1.20 19.94 4.37
CA ALA A 144 -2.44 19.16 4.35
C ALA A 144 -2.54 18.19 5.55
N LEU A 145 -1.42 17.58 5.93
CA LEU A 145 -1.33 16.77 7.16
C LEU A 145 -1.59 17.60 8.42
N ALA A 146 -0.94 18.78 8.57
CA ALA A 146 -1.17 19.68 9.69
C ALA A 146 -2.63 20.12 9.79
N ARG A 147 -3.26 20.47 8.63
CA ARG A 147 -4.67 20.84 8.53
C ARG A 147 -5.61 19.69 8.97
N ALA A 148 -5.26 18.46 8.64
CA ALA A 148 -6.05 17.32 9.06
C ALA A 148 -5.86 17.02 10.56
N LEU A 149 -4.65 17.18 11.09
CA LEU A 149 -4.29 16.85 12.48
C LEU A 149 -4.72 17.90 13.50
N VAL A 150 -4.83 19.16 13.13
CA VAL A 150 -5.20 20.27 14.04
C VAL A 150 -6.55 20.05 14.75
N ASN A 151 -7.46 19.31 14.12
CA ASN A 151 -8.74 18.92 14.67
C ASN A 151 -8.67 17.74 15.67
N LYS A 152 -7.48 17.14 15.85
CA LYS A 152 -7.24 15.97 16.71
C LYS A 152 -8.18 14.80 16.38
N PRO A 153 -8.20 14.32 15.12
CA PRO A 153 -9.03 13.18 14.75
C PRO A 153 -8.54 11.91 15.41
N ARG A 154 -9.44 10.94 15.64
CA ARG A 154 -9.06 9.59 16.08
C ARG A 154 -8.64 8.70 14.92
N VAL A 155 -9.13 8.99 13.71
CA VAL A 155 -8.74 8.30 12.46
C VAL A 155 -8.29 9.31 11.41
N LEU A 156 -7.12 9.10 10.82
CA LEU A 156 -6.63 9.87 9.68
C LEU A 156 -6.73 9.03 8.41
N LEU A 157 -7.46 9.54 7.43
CA LEU A 157 -7.65 8.95 6.11
C LEU A 157 -6.70 9.61 5.12
N LEU A 158 -5.93 8.81 4.39
CA LEU A 158 -4.88 9.26 3.47
C LEU A 158 -5.13 8.65 2.09
N ASP A 159 -5.56 9.46 1.11
CA ASP A 159 -5.85 9.02 -0.26
C ASP A 159 -4.68 9.30 -1.18
N GLU A 160 -3.85 8.30 -1.46
CA GLU A 160 -2.64 8.35 -2.31
C GLU A 160 -1.74 9.57 -2.04
N PRO A 161 -1.39 9.89 -0.77
CA PRO A 161 -0.79 11.19 -0.44
C PRO A 161 0.62 11.37 -0.99
N LEU A 162 1.31 10.29 -1.39
CA LEU A 162 2.69 10.32 -1.90
C LEU A 162 2.78 10.21 -3.44
N GLY A 163 1.65 10.02 -4.13
CA GLY A 163 1.62 9.71 -5.56
C GLY A 163 2.25 10.77 -6.48
N ALA A 164 2.24 12.04 -6.07
CA ALA A 164 2.76 13.16 -6.85
C ALA A 164 4.24 13.52 -6.56
N LEU A 165 4.94 12.73 -5.70
CA LEU A 165 6.31 13.01 -5.27
C LEU A 165 7.33 12.17 -6.06
N ASP A 166 8.53 12.74 -6.26
CA ASP A 166 9.68 11.98 -6.75
C ASP A 166 10.13 10.90 -5.75
N LEU A 167 10.94 9.94 -6.22
CA LEU A 167 11.31 8.76 -5.43
C LEU A 167 11.98 9.12 -4.10
N LYS A 168 12.98 10.02 -4.13
CA LYS A 168 13.75 10.38 -2.92
C LYS A 168 12.88 11.07 -1.87
N LEU A 169 12.04 12.01 -2.31
CA LEU A 169 11.12 12.70 -1.43
C LEU A 169 10.02 11.77 -0.91
N ARG A 170 9.56 10.82 -1.73
CA ARG A 170 8.61 9.79 -1.34
C ARG A 170 9.15 8.91 -0.20
N GLU A 171 10.38 8.39 -0.32
CA GLU A 171 11.03 7.60 0.72
C GLU A 171 11.17 8.38 2.04
N GLN A 172 11.57 9.65 1.96
CA GLN A 172 11.65 10.52 3.13
C GLN A 172 10.26 10.68 3.78
N MET A 173 9.23 10.96 2.99
CA MET A 173 7.87 11.16 3.50
C MET A 173 7.26 9.88 4.08
N GLN A 174 7.57 8.70 3.55
CA GLN A 174 7.18 7.41 4.15
C GLN A 174 7.74 7.29 5.58
N HIS A 175 9.03 7.60 5.76
CA HIS A 175 9.65 7.56 7.08
C HIS A 175 8.99 8.56 8.05
N GLU A 176 8.74 9.78 7.59
CA GLU A 176 8.08 10.83 8.38
C GLU A 176 6.65 10.44 8.78
N LEU A 177 5.84 9.92 7.83
CA LEU A 177 4.49 9.45 8.13
C LEU A 177 4.48 8.31 9.17
N LYS A 178 5.40 7.36 9.05
CA LYS A 178 5.53 6.26 10.02
C LYS A 178 5.95 6.76 11.41
N THR A 179 6.85 7.73 11.46
CA THR A 179 7.29 8.38 12.72
C THR A 179 6.13 9.13 13.35
N LEU A 180 5.40 9.93 12.55
CA LEU A 180 4.24 10.70 12.99
C LEU A 180 3.13 9.79 13.52
N HIS A 181 2.82 8.68 12.84
CA HIS A 181 1.85 7.69 13.30
C HIS A 181 2.22 7.15 14.69
N LYS A 182 3.48 6.74 14.89
CA LYS A 182 3.96 6.25 16.19
C LYS A 182 3.88 7.31 17.29
N GLN A 183 4.19 8.56 16.95
CA GLN A 183 4.15 9.68 17.90
C GLN A 183 2.72 10.03 18.33
N LEU A 184 1.78 9.99 17.41
CA LEU A 184 0.39 10.37 17.66
C LEU A 184 -0.45 9.24 18.25
N GLY A 185 -0.15 7.98 17.93
CA GLY A 185 -0.89 6.80 18.37
C GLY A 185 -2.34 6.72 17.85
N ILE A 186 -2.70 7.51 16.83
CA ILE A 186 -4.03 7.49 16.20
C ILE A 186 -4.08 6.49 15.04
N THR A 187 -5.27 6.08 14.64
CA THR A 187 -5.45 5.14 13.53
C THR A 187 -5.19 5.81 12.19
N PHE A 188 -4.36 5.21 11.34
CA PHE A 188 -4.17 5.65 9.94
C PHE A 188 -4.81 4.65 8.99
N ILE A 189 -5.61 5.14 8.04
CA ILE A 189 -6.12 4.36 6.91
C ILE A 189 -5.53 4.97 5.63
N TYR A 190 -4.66 4.21 4.99
CA TYR A 190 -3.81 4.66 3.91
C TYR A 190 -4.17 3.97 2.60
N VAL A 191 -4.53 4.72 1.58
CA VAL A 191 -4.80 4.20 0.24
C VAL A 191 -3.57 4.40 -0.63
N THR A 192 -3.15 3.36 -1.32
CA THR A 192 -2.04 3.42 -2.28
C THR A 192 -2.17 2.35 -3.36
N HIS A 193 -1.50 2.56 -4.48
CA HIS A 193 -1.23 1.53 -5.49
C HIS A 193 0.25 1.10 -5.47
N ASP A 194 1.09 1.75 -4.66
CA ASP A 194 2.51 1.42 -4.49
C ASP A 194 2.69 0.35 -3.41
N GLN A 195 3.27 -0.78 -3.82
CA GLN A 195 3.49 -1.92 -2.94
C GLN A 195 4.53 -1.62 -1.86
N THR A 196 5.58 -0.86 -2.22
CA THR A 196 6.67 -0.50 -1.29
C THR A 196 6.13 0.33 -0.13
N GLU A 197 5.24 1.29 -0.42
CA GLU A 197 4.56 2.08 0.59
C GLU A 197 3.76 1.20 1.55
N ALA A 198 2.88 0.35 1.01
CA ALA A 198 2.03 -0.51 1.81
C ALA A 198 2.84 -1.49 2.68
N LEU A 199 3.85 -2.13 2.11
CA LEU A 199 4.66 -3.14 2.82
C LEU A 199 5.59 -2.54 3.87
N SER A 200 6.11 -1.31 3.65
CA SER A 200 7.09 -0.69 4.55
C SER A 200 6.48 0.01 5.76
N MET A 201 5.26 0.53 5.63
CA MET A 201 4.65 1.38 6.64
C MET A 201 3.61 0.69 7.50
N SER A 202 2.89 -0.30 6.96
CA SER A 202 1.63 -0.79 7.55
C SER A 202 1.82 -1.92 8.55
N ASP A 203 0.92 -1.97 9.53
CA ASP A 203 0.75 -3.13 10.41
C ASP A 203 0.00 -4.24 9.67
N ARG A 204 -1.06 -3.87 8.93
CA ARG A 204 -1.82 -4.77 8.05
C ARG A 204 -2.16 -4.08 6.73
N VAL A 205 -2.27 -4.91 5.69
CA VAL A 205 -2.60 -4.47 4.32
C VAL A 205 -3.77 -5.30 3.80
N ALA A 206 -4.81 -4.65 3.30
CA ALA A 206 -5.88 -5.28 2.53
C ALA A 206 -5.60 -5.09 1.04
N VAL A 207 -5.45 -6.20 0.32
CA VAL A 207 -5.25 -6.21 -1.13
C VAL A 207 -6.59 -6.23 -1.83
N PHE A 208 -6.89 -5.16 -2.55
CA PHE A 208 -8.14 -4.97 -3.28
C PHE A 208 -8.02 -5.37 -4.75
N ASN A 209 -9.05 -6.04 -5.26
CA ASN A 209 -9.21 -6.36 -6.66
C ASN A 209 -10.70 -6.34 -7.03
N LYS A 210 -11.07 -5.59 -8.08
CA LYS A 210 -12.44 -5.55 -8.63
C LYS A 210 -13.53 -5.34 -7.56
N GLY A 211 -13.31 -4.42 -6.63
CA GLY A 211 -14.26 -4.08 -5.57
C GLY A 211 -14.26 -5.01 -4.36
N LYS A 212 -13.43 -6.04 -4.34
CA LYS A 212 -13.33 -7.03 -3.26
C LYS A 212 -11.96 -7.04 -2.60
N ILE A 213 -11.88 -7.60 -1.39
CA ILE A 213 -10.63 -7.89 -0.71
C ILE A 213 -10.20 -9.32 -1.04
N GLU A 214 -9.07 -9.47 -1.72
CA GLU A 214 -8.46 -10.77 -2.01
C GLU A 214 -7.80 -11.40 -0.77
N GLN A 215 -7.09 -10.56 -0.02
CA GLN A 215 -6.41 -10.96 1.21
C GLN A 215 -6.15 -9.75 2.10
N CYS A 216 -6.28 -9.92 3.41
CA CYS A 216 -5.94 -8.90 4.40
C CYS A 216 -5.06 -9.54 5.48
N GLU A 217 -3.78 -9.14 5.55
CA GLU A 217 -2.78 -9.75 6.44
C GLU A 217 -1.64 -8.74 6.75
N THR A 218 -0.69 -9.14 7.61
CA THR A 218 0.56 -8.41 7.79
C THR A 218 1.38 -8.39 6.50
N PRO A 219 2.21 -7.35 6.24
CA PRO A 219 3.05 -7.25 5.05
C PRO A 219 3.86 -8.52 4.75
N ARG A 220 4.50 -9.07 5.78
CA ARG A 220 5.31 -10.29 5.64
C ARG A 220 4.48 -11.48 5.17
N LYS A 221 3.29 -11.70 5.74
CA LYS A 221 2.42 -12.82 5.34
C LYS A 221 1.87 -12.65 3.93
N LEU A 222 1.50 -11.42 3.51
CA LEU A 222 1.08 -11.16 2.14
C LEU A 222 2.17 -11.54 1.12
N TYR A 223 3.42 -11.23 1.45
CA TYR A 223 4.55 -11.53 0.59
C TYR A 223 4.92 -13.02 0.58
N THR A 224 4.96 -13.66 1.77
CA THR A 224 5.44 -15.05 1.91
C THR A 224 4.35 -16.10 1.78
N GLN A 225 3.07 -15.74 1.95
CA GLN A 225 1.92 -16.65 1.96
C GLN A 225 0.72 -16.05 1.20
N PRO A 226 0.89 -15.71 -0.09
CA PRO A 226 -0.23 -15.23 -0.90
C PRO A 226 -1.28 -16.32 -1.03
N LYS A 227 -2.58 -15.96 -0.91
CA LYS A 227 -3.71 -16.89 -0.99
C LYS A 227 -4.23 -17.10 -2.41
N THR A 228 -3.92 -16.17 -3.32
CA THR A 228 -4.36 -16.24 -4.72
C THR A 228 -3.22 -15.88 -5.66
N SER A 229 -3.32 -16.33 -6.91
CA SER A 229 -2.37 -15.95 -7.97
C SER A 229 -2.29 -14.43 -8.14
N PHE A 230 -3.44 -13.74 -7.99
CA PHE A 230 -3.48 -12.29 -8.05
C PHE A 230 -2.61 -11.65 -6.96
N VAL A 231 -2.75 -12.08 -5.70
CA VAL A 231 -1.94 -11.54 -4.60
C VAL A 231 -0.47 -11.87 -4.79
N ALA A 232 -0.14 -13.10 -5.24
CA ALA A 232 1.24 -13.51 -5.52
C ALA A 232 1.92 -12.62 -6.56
N ASP A 233 1.23 -12.28 -7.63
CA ASP A 233 1.74 -11.47 -8.73
C ASP A 233 1.70 -9.96 -8.40
N PHE A 234 0.65 -9.51 -7.71
CA PHE A 234 0.45 -8.11 -7.40
C PHE A 234 1.32 -7.63 -6.22
N VAL A 235 1.61 -8.46 -5.21
CA VAL A 235 2.43 -8.10 -4.05
C VAL A 235 3.87 -8.59 -4.26
N GLY A 236 4.70 -7.74 -4.86
CA GLY A 236 6.04 -8.09 -5.33
C GLY A 236 6.00 -8.90 -6.62
N THR A 237 7.15 -9.12 -7.21
CA THR A 237 7.26 -10.02 -8.38
C THR A 237 7.17 -11.47 -7.91
N SER A 238 6.39 -12.31 -8.61
CA SER A 238 6.33 -13.74 -8.34
C SER A 238 6.27 -14.53 -9.63
N ASN A 239 6.86 -15.71 -9.63
CA ASN A 239 6.68 -16.70 -10.69
C ASN A 239 5.46 -17.55 -10.34
N VAL A 240 4.34 -17.34 -11.00
CA VAL A 240 3.13 -18.17 -10.84
C VAL A 240 3.19 -19.30 -11.87
N ILE A 241 3.41 -20.52 -11.38
CA ILE A 241 3.52 -21.73 -12.20
C ILE A 241 2.13 -22.34 -12.36
N ASN A 242 1.68 -22.51 -13.61
CA ASN A 242 0.37 -23.07 -13.91
C ASN A 242 0.31 -24.58 -13.63
N SER A 243 -0.90 -25.16 -13.65
CA SER A 243 -1.15 -26.57 -13.31
C SER A 243 -0.38 -27.53 -14.21
N GLU A 244 -0.26 -27.26 -15.52
CA GLU A 244 0.41 -28.13 -16.46
C GLU A 244 1.91 -28.24 -16.16
N LEU A 245 2.55 -27.11 -15.95
CA LEU A 245 3.98 -27.05 -15.64
C LEU A 245 4.26 -27.54 -14.23
N ALA A 246 3.37 -27.27 -13.27
CA ALA A 246 3.44 -27.80 -11.91
C ALA A 246 3.43 -29.34 -11.92
N GLN A 247 2.56 -29.98 -12.72
CA GLN A 247 2.52 -31.42 -12.89
C GLN A 247 3.85 -31.98 -13.45
N GLN A 248 4.45 -31.29 -14.42
CA GLN A 248 5.73 -31.72 -15.01
C GLN A 248 6.90 -31.62 -14.00
N ILE A 249 6.90 -30.61 -13.14
CA ILE A 249 8.01 -30.33 -12.21
C ILE A 249 7.85 -31.16 -10.93
N THR A 250 6.65 -31.18 -10.36
CA THR A 250 6.40 -31.70 -8.99
C THR A 250 5.67 -33.04 -8.97
N GLY A 251 5.08 -33.47 -10.09
CA GLY A 251 4.15 -34.60 -10.13
C GLY A 251 2.74 -34.28 -9.62
N ASN A 252 2.47 -33.03 -9.23
CA ASN A 252 1.17 -32.55 -8.75
C ASN A 252 0.67 -31.41 -9.65
N ASN A 253 -0.62 -31.41 -10.02
CA ASN A 253 -1.23 -30.42 -10.90
C ASN A 253 -1.68 -29.14 -10.18
N GLN A 254 -1.37 -28.97 -8.89
CA GLN A 254 -1.71 -27.76 -8.15
C GLN A 254 -0.78 -26.63 -8.54
N PRO A 255 -1.30 -25.45 -8.98
CA PRO A 255 -0.49 -24.28 -9.26
C PRO A 255 0.26 -23.84 -8.00
N PHE A 256 1.42 -23.25 -8.19
CA PHE A 256 2.18 -22.68 -7.09
C PHE A 256 2.88 -21.39 -7.51
N SER A 257 3.22 -20.57 -6.55
CA SER A 257 4.08 -19.40 -6.74
C SER A 257 5.44 -19.60 -6.10
N ILE A 258 6.46 -18.97 -6.71
CA ILE A 258 7.80 -18.90 -6.16
C ILE A 258 8.42 -17.53 -6.43
N ARG A 259 9.08 -16.95 -5.42
CA ARG A 259 9.73 -15.66 -5.57
C ARG A 259 11.02 -15.77 -6.40
N PRO A 260 11.31 -14.79 -7.28
CA PRO A 260 12.49 -14.81 -8.12
C PRO A 260 13.83 -14.94 -7.37
N GLU A 261 13.92 -14.35 -6.17
CA GLU A 261 15.09 -14.41 -5.29
C GLU A 261 15.29 -15.78 -4.62
N HIS A 262 14.32 -16.67 -4.70
CA HIS A 262 14.45 -18.06 -4.21
C HIS A 262 14.87 -19.05 -5.28
N ILE A 263 15.01 -18.59 -6.51
CA ILE A 263 15.51 -19.40 -7.63
C ILE A 263 17.00 -19.10 -7.79
N VAL A 264 17.82 -20.13 -7.84
CA VAL A 264 19.28 -20.00 -7.99
C VAL A 264 19.78 -20.88 -9.13
N PHE A 265 20.97 -20.62 -9.65
CA PHE A 265 21.62 -21.51 -10.59
C PHE A 265 22.00 -22.82 -9.92
N ASP A 266 21.87 -23.92 -10.66
CA ASP A 266 22.23 -25.25 -10.20
C ASP A 266 23.75 -25.37 -10.10
N ASN A 267 24.28 -25.39 -8.90
CA ASN A 267 25.69 -25.55 -8.57
C ASN A 267 26.08 -27.03 -8.35
N GLY A 268 25.16 -27.98 -8.59
CA GLY A 268 25.35 -29.42 -8.38
C GLY A 268 25.00 -29.92 -6.98
N GLU A 269 24.66 -29.03 -6.03
CA GLU A 269 24.21 -29.37 -4.69
C GLU A 269 22.69 -29.58 -4.69
N LYS A 270 22.24 -30.83 -4.87
CA LYS A 270 20.82 -31.20 -4.82
C LYS A 270 20.56 -32.06 -3.60
N ASP A 271 19.52 -31.73 -2.89
CA ASP A 271 18.91 -32.60 -1.87
C ASP A 271 17.53 -33.12 -2.33
N SER A 272 16.93 -34.00 -1.55
CA SER A 272 15.61 -34.57 -1.83
C SER A 272 14.46 -33.54 -1.79
N ASN A 273 14.72 -32.32 -1.30
CA ASN A 273 13.76 -31.25 -1.13
C ASN A 273 13.97 -30.12 -2.17
N THR A 274 14.83 -30.29 -3.16
CA THR A 274 15.06 -29.33 -4.24
C THR A 274 14.44 -29.79 -5.55
N PHE A 275 13.80 -28.85 -6.26
CA PHE A 275 13.40 -29.04 -7.65
C PHE A 275 14.43 -28.36 -8.56
N SER A 276 14.81 -29.05 -9.63
CA SER A 276 15.72 -28.53 -10.65
C SER A 276 15.05 -28.63 -12.00
N VAL A 277 15.10 -27.55 -12.77
CA VAL A 277 14.50 -27.48 -14.11
C VAL A 277 15.46 -26.89 -15.11
N ASN A 278 15.40 -27.38 -16.36
CA ASN A 278 16.21 -26.83 -17.46
C ASN A 278 15.49 -25.67 -18.12
N CYS A 279 16.16 -24.54 -18.23
CA CYS A 279 15.62 -23.29 -18.78
C CYS A 279 16.56 -22.72 -19.85
N THR A 280 16.00 -21.86 -20.72
CA THR A 280 16.77 -21.06 -21.65
C THR A 280 16.65 -19.59 -21.26
N ILE A 281 17.78 -18.87 -21.20
CA ILE A 281 17.80 -17.43 -20.92
C ILE A 281 17.26 -16.67 -22.11
N VAL A 282 16.25 -15.81 -21.86
CA VAL A 282 15.64 -14.97 -22.90
C VAL A 282 15.99 -13.50 -22.73
N ASP A 283 16.31 -13.05 -21.50
CA ASP A 283 16.67 -11.67 -21.23
C ASP A 283 17.49 -11.55 -19.94
N VAL A 284 18.38 -10.54 -19.88
CA VAL A 284 19.18 -10.19 -18.70
C VAL A 284 19.13 -8.67 -18.51
N GLN A 285 18.53 -8.22 -17.41
CA GLN A 285 18.34 -6.81 -17.10
C GLN A 285 19.14 -6.42 -15.86
N PHE A 286 20.12 -5.53 -16.04
CA PHE A 286 20.85 -4.92 -14.94
C PHE A 286 19.97 -3.87 -14.23
N GLN A 287 19.78 -4.01 -12.92
CA GLN A 287 18.95 -3.13 -12.09
C GLN A 287 19.73 -2.48 -10.92
N GLY A 288 21.02 -2.27 -11.09
CA GLY A 288 21.90 -1.72 -10.07
C GLY A 288 22.35 -2.79 -9.07
N ALA A 289 21.77 -2.85 -7.88
CA ALA A 289 22.14 -3.85 -6.86
C ALA A 289 21.85 -5.29 -7.28
N ASN A 290 20.88 -5.50 -8.17
CA ASN A 290 20.45 -6.81 -8.64
C ASN A 290 20.45 -6.88 -10.18
N SER A 291 20.50 -8.10 -10.70
CA SER A 291 20.21 -8.43 -12.10
C SER A 291 18.98 -9.33 -12.17
N LYS A 292 17.99 -8.95 -12.99
CA LYS A 292 16.81 -9.76 -13.27
C LYS A 292 17.04 -10.56 -14.54
N ILE A 293 16.91 -11.87 -14.44
CA ILE A 293 17.10 -12.80 -15.57
C ILE A 293 15.77 -13.43 -15.89
N SER A 294 15.33 -13.29 -17.14
CA SER A 294 14.12 -13.94 -17.64
C SER A 294 14.49 -15.28 -18.28
N LEU A 295 13.82 -16.32 -17.86
CA LEU A 295 14.08 -17.71 -18.23
C LEU A 295 12.84 -18.30 -18.91
N ASN A 296 13.02 -18.91 -20.07
CA ASN A 296 11.96 -19.68 -20.70
C ASN A 296 11.94 -21.10 -20.15
N LEU A 297 10.82 -21.49 -19.56
CA LEU A 297 10.53 -22.81 -19.00
C LEU A 297 9.30 -23.39 -19.71
N GLY A 298 9.53 -24.09 -20.80
CA GLY A 298 8.45 -24.60 -21.66
C GLY A 298 7.66 -23.47 -22.32
N GLN A 299 6.36 -23.34 -21.96
CA GLN A 299 5.49 -22.28 -22.48
C GLN A 299 5.40 -21.06 -21.56
N GLN A 300 6.07 -21.07 -20.40
CA GLN A 300 6.05 -19.95 -19.45
C GLN A 300 7.42 -19.29 -19.35
N THR A 301 7.42 -17.99 -19.11
CA THR A 301 8.61 -17.24 -18.72
C THR A 301 8.60 -17.06 -17.20
N ILE A 302 9.70 -17.41 -16.57
CA ILE A 302 9.94 -17.17 -15.14
C ILE A 302 11.08 -16.19 -14.96
N ALA A 303 11.12 -15.52 -13.82
CA ALA A 303 12.17 -14.58 -13.47
C ALA A 303 13.05 -15.15 -12.35
N LEU A 304 14.33 -14.87 -12.40
CA LEU A 304 15.31 -15.09 -11.35
C LEU A 304 15.98 -13.76 -11.05
N VAL A 305 16.28 -13.48 -9.79
CA VAL A 305 16.97 -12.25 -9.34
C VAL A 305 18.26 -12.63 -8.65
N LEU A 306 19.37 -12.12 -9.18
CA LEU A 306 20.71 -12.30 -8.61
C LEU A 306 21.21 -11.01 -7.99
N SER A 307 21.90 -11.12 -6.86
CA SER A 307 22.65 -10.00 -6.28
C SER A 307 23.94 -9.75 -7.07
N ASN A 308 24.12 -8.53 -7.56
CA ASN A 308 25.34 -8.15 -8.29
C ASN A 308 26.58 -8.01 -7.37
N THR A 309 26.42 -8.21 -6.06
CA THR A 309 27.56 -8.32 -5.12
C THR A 309 28.15 -9.73 -5.08
N GLU A 310 27.38 -10.74 -5.51
CA GLU A 310 27.79 -12.15 -5.50
C GLU A 310 28.30 -12.65 -6.86
N TYR A 311 27.94 -11.95 -7.94
CA TYR A 311 28.25 -12.33 -9.32
C TYR A 311 28.91 -11.18 -10.07
N ASN A 312 30.05 -11.45 -10.72
CA ASN A 312 30.69 -10.51 -11.63
C ASN A 312 29.97 -10.54 -12.99
N GLU A 313 30.03 -9.44 -13.74
CA GLU A 313 29.40 -9.33 -15.07
C GLU A 313 29.86 -10.45 -16.05
N ALA A 314 31.13 -10.89 -15.93
CA ALA A 314 31.67 -11.98 -16.76
C ALA A 314 31.09 -13.36 -16.41
N GLU A 315 30.53 -13.53 -15.22
CA GLU A 315 29.91 -14.77 -14.70
C GLU A 315 28.40 -14.83 -14.99
N LEU A 316 27.82 -13.69 -15.39
CA LEU A 316 26.40 -13.66 -15.76
C LEU A 316 26.18 -14.46 -17.05
N PRO A 317 25.21 -15.36 -17.05
CA PRO A 317 24.90 -16.16 -18.22
C PRO A 317 24.32 -15.29 -19.35
N LYS A 318 24.62 -15.63 -20.60
CA LYS A 318 24.21 -14.88 -21.79
C LYS A 318 22.84 -15.35 -22.30
N VAL A 319 22.12 -14.46 -22.95
CA VAL A 319 20.88 -14.78 -23.67
C VAL A 319 21.14 -15.94 -24.65
N GLY A 320 20.22 -16.90 -24.66
CA GLY A 320 20.34 -18.14 -25.46
C GLY A 320 21.03 -19.30 -24.72
N ASN A 321 21.73 -19.06 -23.62
CA ASN A 321 22.30 -20.15 -22.82
C ASN A 321 21.20 -21.02 -22.23
N ARG A 322 21.45 -22.35 -22.25
CA ARG A 322 20.65 -23.32 -21.49
C ARG A 322 21.36 -23.64 -20.19
N LEU A 323 20.62 -23.61 -19.11
CA LEU A 323 21.11 -23.89 -17.76
C LEU A 323 20.02 -24.50 -16.90
N ASN A 324 20.44 -25.14 -15.84
CA ASN A 324 19.53 -25.62 -14.81
C ASN A 324 19.40 -24.55 -13.72
N VAL A 325 18.19 -24.33 -13.28
CA VAL A 325 17.89 -23.56 -12.07
C VAL A 325 17.25 -24.47 -11.04
N LEU A 326 17.42 -24.13 -9.78
CA LEU A 326 16.86 -24.91 -8.68
C LEU A 326 16.24 -24.02 -7.62
N TRP A 327 15.32 -24.61 -6.86
CA TRP A 327 14.72 -24.00 -5.67
C TRP A 327 14.32 -25.08 -4.67
N HIS A 328 14.27 -24.69 -3.41
CA HIS A 328 13.83 -25.57 -2.33
C HIS A 328 12.31 -25.63 -2.25
N LYS A 329 11.76 -26.80 -1.94
CA LYS A 329 10.31 -27.05 -1.83
C LYS A 329 9.61 -26.15 -0.82
N SER A 330 10.29 -25.76 0.28
CA SER A 330 9.74 -24.83 1.28
C SER A 330 9.51 -23.40 0.77
N ASN A 331 10.12 -23.04 -0.36
CA ASN A 331 9.97 -21.71 -0.98
C ASN A 331 8.77 -21.65 -1.93
N MET A 332 8.10 -22.75 -2.16
CA MET A 332 6.88 -22.84 -2.98
C MET A 332 5.66 -22.52 -2.12
N VAL A 333 4.77 -21.72 -2.66
CA VAL A 333 3.46 -21.43 -2.05
C VAL A 333 2.38 -21.98 -2.98
N MET A 334 1.65 -22.99 -2.51
CA MET A 334 0.53 -23.59 -3.27
C MET A 334 -0.63 -22.59 -3.34
N LEU A 335 -1.25 -22.45 -4.53
CA LEU A 335 -2.28 -21.46 -4.84
C LEU A 335 -3.65 -22.11 -5.06
#